data_18982ff21a1b1abfe8399d245c3e6f21
#
_entry.id   18982ff21a1b1abfe8399d245c3e6f21
#
_cell.length_a   1.000
_cell.length_b   1.000
_cell.length_c   1.000
_cell.angle_alpha   90.00
_cell.angle_beta   90.00
_cell.angle_gamma   90.00
#
_symmetry.space_group_name_H-M   'P 1'
#
loop_
_entity.id
_entity.type
_entity.pdbx_description
1 polymer ?
#
loop_
_entity_poly.entity_id
_entity_poly.type
_entity_poly.pdbx_seq_one_letter_code
_entity_poly.pdbx_strand_id
1 'polypeptide(L)'
;MSDHRGLTVSDEHFAEQFPLSPLDDFLVHQTPDPVRVMWTGDPRAYERYWMVSHDATGDIVVATGGSFYPNLDRAEAYAIVNVRGRHTAVRSFRSIGADRADLRVGPIAPVIVRGLREWRYVLEPNDWGISYELTFTDTTRQIFREPLSNSAAGTPPGRRNDVTSGFEGFGEVSGWIDVHGERFEMGPGSAGTRDRHWGTGRGVGGPAMSLGGRLHVGTNGNAFVAFPDWTIWGDRLYYPFGDARKGCAKVLKPTRRLRFEPDTQIFTEGIVSYRFSTGEKAELHYEKIGQQTAFLRCGMYGGTPGGDIHQGGYDGPDMTEGETLDLTRPQTRTGVRGLDEHLCRVTRDDGTSVLGIYQTIDPLAYEACTSGRPGWDFL
;
A
#
# COMPACT_ATOMS: atom_id res chain seq x y z
N MET A 1 9.86 43.76 -29.80
CA MET A 1 9.39 43.92 -28.41
C MET A 1 7.88 43.76 -28.43
N SER A 2 7.39 42.55 -28.19
CA SER A 2 5.95 42.27 -28.12
C SER A 2 5.51 42.50 -26.70
N ASP A 3 4.62 43.47 -26.52
CA ASP A 3 3.98 43.83 -25.26
C ASP A 3 3.03 42.69 -24.87
N HIS A 4 3.45 41.79 -23.98
CA HIS A 4 2.58 40.82 -23.35
C HIS A 4 1.84 41.51 -22.21
N ARG A 5 0.81 42.29 -22.53
CA ARG A 5 -0.14 42.74 -21.54
C ARG A 5 -0.91 41.54 -21.07
N GLY A 6 -0.61 41.12 -19.84
CA GLY A 6 -1.40 40.15 -19.13
C GLY A 6 -2.86 40.58 -19.08
N LEU A 7 -3.76 39.68 -19.30
CA LEU A 7 -5.19 39.87 -19.10
C LEU A 7 -5.42 40.18 -17.61
N THR A 8 -5.67 41.43 -17.30
CA THR A 8 -6.15 41.84 -15.96
C THR A 8 -7.65 41.53 -15.85
N VAL A 9 -7.96 40.33 -15.45
CA VAL A 9 -9.27 39.98 -14.94
C VAL A 9 -9.26 40.31 -13.44
N SER A 10 -10.38 40.81 -12.87
CA SER A 10 -10.43 41.13 -11.44
C SER A 10 -10.10 39.85 -10.62
N ASP A 11 -9.04 39.93 -9.85
CA ASP A 11 -8.37 38.76 -9.19
C ASP A 11 -9.31 37.90 -8.35
N GLU A 12 -10.31 38.48 -7.70
CA GLU A 12 -11.23 37.73 -6.84
C GLU A 12 -12.19 36.80 -7.60
N HIS A 13 -12.69 37.21 -8.78
CA HIS A 13 -13.65 36.40 -9.54
C HIS A 13 -12.97 35.27 -10.33
N PHE A 14 -11.70 35.48 -10.67
CA PHE A 14 -10.89 34.48 -11.41
C PHE A 14 -10.37 33.38 -10.50
N ALA A 15 -10.03 33.73 -9.24
CA ALA A 15 -9.56 32.77 -8.25
C ALA A 15 -10.62 31.75 -7.84
N GLU A 16 -11.91 32.12 -7.85
CA GLU A 16 -13.02 31.22 -7.53
C GLU A 16 -13.34 30.23 -8.67
N GLN A 17 -13.14 30.64 -9.92
CA GLN A 17 -13.49 29.81 -11.07
C GLN A 17 -12.34 28.91 -11.55
N PHE A 18 -11.08 29.35 -11.37
CA PHE A 18 -9.88 28.67 -11.87
C PHE A 18 -8.77 28.71 -10.82
N PRO A 19 -8.89 27.90 -9.78
CA PRO A 19 -7.89 27.88 -8.72
C PRO A 19 -6.56 27.42 -9.29
N LEU A 20 -5.49 28.19 -9.03
CA LEU A 20 -4.13 27.79 -9.35
C LEU A 20 -3.66 26.67 -8.41
N SER A 21 -2.90 25.74 -8.96
CA SER A 21 -2.18 24.68 -8.26
C SER A 21 -0.68 25.04 -8.22
N PRO A 22 0.08 24.63 -7.21
CA PRO A 22 1.53 24.75 -7.24
C PRO A 22 2.21 24.15 -8.49
N LEU A 23 1.53 23.29 -9.21
CA LEU A 23 2.01 22.73 -10.47
C LEU A 23 1.91 23.71 -11.65
N ASP A 24 1.13 24.77 -11.54
CA ASP A 24 1.01 25.80 -12.58
C ASP A 24 2.30 26.61 -12.78
N ASP A 25 3.20 26.65 -11.76
CA ASP A 25 4.54 27.23 -11.91
C ASP A 25 5.52 26.33 -12.69
N PHE A 26 5.16 25.07 -12.92
CA PHE A 26 6.01 24.13 -13.64
C PHE A 26 5.62 24.06 -15.11
N LEU A 27 6.60 23.83 -15.98
CA LEU A 27 6.39 23.69 -17.43
C LEU A 27 5.83 22.30 -17.80
N VAL A 28 4.73 21.94 -17.17
CA VAL A 28 4.10 20.60 -17.28
C VAL A 28 2.71 20.63 -17.89
N HIS A 29 2.22 21.79 -18.32
CA HIS A 29 0.92 21.91 -18.96
C HIS A 29 0.92 21.21 -20.32
N GLN A 30 0.04 20.25 -20.49
CA GLN A 30 -0.29 19.64 -21.78
C GLN A 30 -1.55 20.26 -22.41
N THR A 31 -2.29 20.99 -21.60
CA THR A 31 -3.49 21.76 -21.94
C THR A 31 -3.40 23.09 -21.19
N PRO A 32 -4.31 24.06 -21.43
CA PRO A 32 -4.36 25.29 -20.62
C PRO A 32 -4.62 25.03 -19.12
N ASP A 33 -5.15 23.85 -18.77
CA ASP A 33 -5.40 23.45 -17.38
C ASP A 33 -4.18 22.77 -16.75
N PRO A 34 -4.02 22.83 -15.40
CA PRO A 34 -3.03 22.07 -14.68
C PRO A 34 -3.15 20.56 -14.94
N VAL A 35 -2.10 19.80 -14.61
CA VAL A 35 -2.00 18.33 -14.83
C VAL A 35 -2.99 17.56 -13.92
N ARG A 36 -4.25 17.90 -13.92
CA ARG A 36 -5.36 17.18 -13.28
C ARG A 36 -6.00 16.15 -14.22
N VAL A 37 -5.82 16.33 -15.53
CA VAL A 37 -6.40 15.45 -16.55
C VAL A 37 -5.47 14.29 -16.80
N MET A 38 -6.01 13.07 -16.72
CA MET A 38 -5.28 11.86 -17.04
C MET A 38 -5.09 11.73 -18.57
N TRP A 39 -4.06 10.99 -18.97
CA TRP A 39 -3.82 10.62 -20.38
C TRP A 39 -4.97 9.82 -21.02
N THR A 40 -5.92 9.32 -20.22
CA THR A 40 -7.06 8.50 -20.62
C THR A 40 -8.34 9.02 -19.96
N GLY A 41 -9.49 8.89 -20.64
CA GLY A 41 -10.81 9.15 -20.07
C GLY A 41 -11.40 7.97 -19.28
N ASP A 42 -10.66 6.88 -19.07
CA ASP A 42 -11.14 5.73 -18.30
C ASP A 42 -11.41 6.14 -16.85
N PRO A 43 -12.64 5.97 -16.34
CA PRO A 43 -12.96 6.29 -14.94
C PRO A 43 -12.16 5.46 -13.93
N ARG A 44 -11.55 4.35 -14.36
CA ARG A 44 -10.68 3.52 -13.52
C ARG A 44 -9.23 4.00 -13.49
N ALA A 45 -8.92 5.13 -14.15
CA ALA A 45 -7.60 5.73 -14.06
C ALA A 45 -7.30 6.15 -12.63
N TYR A 46 -6.17 5.72 -12.10
CA TYR A 46 -5.81 5.93 -10.70
C TYR A 46 -4.33 6.18 -10.53
N GLU A 47 -4.01 6.85 -9.43
CA GLU A 47 -2.69 6.88 -8.80
C GLU A 47 -2.83 6.55 -7.33
N ARG A 48 -1.89 5.78 -6.79
CA ARG A 48 -1.93 5.41 -5.38
C ARG A 48 -0.54 5.30 -4.76
N TYR A 49 -0.51 5.47 -3.47
CA TYR A 49 0.61 5.12 -2.60
C TYR A 49 0.16 4.13 -1.53
N TRP A 50 1.10 3.36 -1.05
CA TRP A 50 0.91 2.46 0.08
C TRP A 50 2.22 2.36 0.86
N MET A 51 2.12 2.19 2.16
CA MET A 51 3.23 1.93 3.07
C MET A 51 2.77 1.04 4.21
N VAL A 52 3.60 0.07 4.58
CA VAL A 52 3.50 -0.66 5.84
C VAL A 52 4.84 -0.59 6.55
N SER A 53 4.80 -0.40 7.86
CA SER A 53 6.00 -0.31 8.70
C SER A 53 5.78 -0.95 10.06
N HIS A 54 6.88 -1.21 10.74
CA HIS A 54 6.91 -1.75 12.10
C HIS A 54 8.02 -1.09 12.92
N ASP A 55 7.86 -1.13 14.24
CA ASP A 55 8.92 -0.75 15.17
C ASP A 55 9.99 -1.85 15.28
N ALA A 56 11.08 -1.55 15.95
CA ALA A 56 12.20 -2.48 16.13
C ALA A 56 11.88 -3.68 17.03
N THR A 57 10.85 -3.58 17.88
CA THR A 57 10.49 -4.63 18.85
C THR A 57 9.43 -5.59 18.31
N GLY A 58 8.66 -5.17 17.32
CA GLY A 58 7.53 -5.90 16.79
C GLY A 58 6.23 -5.69 17.58
N ASP A 59 6.16 -4.63 18.37
CA ASP A 59 4.97 -4.27 19.14
C ASP A 59 3.98 -3.41 18.35
N ILE A 60 4.45 -2.79 17.25
CA ILE A 60 3.69 -1.83 16.46
C ILE A 60 3.74 -2.18 14.97
N VAL A 61 2.58 -2.15 14.34
CA VAL A 61 2.43 -2.16 12.88
C VAL A 61 1.61 -0.96 12.45
N VAL A 62 2.11 -0.23 11.47
CA VAL A 62 1.39 0.86 10.82
C VAL A 62 1.21 0.54 9.35
N ALA A 63 0.00 0.70 8.83
CA ALA A 63 -0.24 0.68 7.40
C ALA A 63 -0.99 1.96 7.00
N THR A 64 -0.60 2.57 5.90
CA THR A 64 -1.27 3.73 5.34
C THR A 64 -1.25 3.68 3.82
N GLY A 65 -2.24 4.27 3.21
CA GLY A 65 -2.33 4.35 1.77
C GLY A 65 -3.35 5.38 1.33
N GLY A 66 -3.24 5.77 0.07
CA GLY A 66 -4.22 6.63 -0.55
C GLY A 66 -4.30 6.38 -2.05
N SER A 67 -5.47 6.61 -2.60
CA SER A 67 -5.77 6.45 -4.01
C SER A 67 -6.47 7.70 -4.53
N PHE A 68 -6.06 8.10 -5.72
CA PHE A 68 -6.56 9.28 -6.41
C PHE A 68 -7.11 8.84 -7.76
N TYR A 69 -8.36 9.19 -8.04
CA TYR A 69 -9.09 8.86 -9.26
C TYR A 69 -9.48 10.14 -9.99
N PRO A 70 -8.56 10.73 -10.78
CA PRO A 70 -8.77 12.06 -11.34
C PRO A 70 -9.99 12.16 -12.25
N ASN A 71 -10.32 11.10 -12.99
CA ASN A 71 -11.48 11.09 -13.88
C ASN A 71 -12.82 10.94 -13.14
N LEU A 72 -12.78 10.67 -11.83
CA LEU A 72 -13.95 10.63 -10.95
C LEU A 72 -13.99 11.81 -9.98
N ASP A 73 -12.97 12.67 -9.98
CA ASP A 73 -12.75 13.71 -8.97
C ASP A 73 -12.82 13.16 -7.54
N ARG A 74 -12.14 12.04 -7.27
CA ARG A 74 -12.16 11.33 -5.98
C ARG A 74 -10.76 11.08 -5.46
N ALA A 75 -10.57 11.39 -4.19
CA ALA A 75 -9.40 11.00 -3.41
C ALA A 75 -9.85 10.29 -2.14
N GLU A 76 -9.13 9.25 -1.77
CA GLU A 76 -9.36 8.48 -0.56
C GLU A 76 -8.03 8.12 0.09
N ALA A 77 -8.01 8.04 1.41
CA ALA A 77 -6.84 7.59 2.15
C ALA A 77 -7.25 6.87 3.42
N TYR A 78 -6.34 6.04 3.93
CA TYR A 78 -6.50 5.35 5.20
C TYR A 78 -5.20 5.35 6.00
N ALA A 79 -5.35 5.22 7.31
CA ALA A 79 -4.29 4.98 8.26
C ALA A 79 -4.73 3.90 9.24
N ILE A 80 -3.88 2.94 9.48
CA ILE A 80 -4.09 1.83 10.41
C ILE A 80 -2.91 1.78 11.36
N VAL A 81 -3.19 1.73 12.65
CA VAL A 81 -2.18 1.51 13.69
C VAL A 81 -2.62 0.32 14.54
N ASN A 82 -1.77 -0.67 14.66
CA ASN A 82 -1.97 -1.79 15.57
C ASN A 82 -0.84 -1.80 16.62
N VAL A 83 -1.22 -1.66 17.88
CA VAL A 83 -0.32 -1.78 19.01
C VAL A 83 -0.78 -2.95 19.87
N ARG A 84 0.01 -4.03 19.87
CA ARG A 84 -0.24 -5.24 20.68
C ARG A 84 -1.66 -5.79 20.59
N GLY A 85 -2.25 -5.76 19.37
CA GLY A 85 -3.60 -6.28 19.12
C GLY A 85 -4.72 -5.25 19.28
N ARG A 86 -4.43 -4.01 19.67
CA ARG A 86 -5.35 -2.89 19.55
C ARG A 86 -5.19 -2.25 18.19
N HIS A 87 -6.12 -2.49 17.31
CA HIS A 87 -6.10 -2.09 15.91
C HIS A 87 -7.06 -0.93 15.68
N THR A 88 -6.54 0.23 15.35
CA THR A 88 -7.35 1.42 15.04
C THR A 88 -7.13 1.81 13.58
N ALA A 89 -8.22 2.03 12.86
CA ALA A 89 -8.23 2.46 11.47
C ALA A 89 -8.98 3.79 11.33
N VAL A 90 -8.45 4.66 10.48
CA VAL A 90 -9.09 5.93 10.05
C VAL A 90 -9.11 5.94 8.53
N ARG A 91 -10.24 6.31 7.94
CA ARG A 91 -10.45 6.43 6.49
C ARG A 91 -11.01 7.81 6.18
N SER A 92 -10.55 8.38 5.09
CA SER A 92 -11.03 9.70 4.65
C SER A 92 -11.24 9.75 3.16
N PHE A 93 -12.18 10.59 2.75
CA PHE A 93 -12.62 10.77 1.37
C PHE A 93 -12.80 12.24 1.08
N ARG A 94 -12.42 12.68 -0.12
CA ARG A 94 -12.67 14.03 -0.62
C ARG A 94 -12.73 14.09 -2.14
N SER A 95 -13.23 15.19 -2.67
CA SER A 95 -12.95 15.56 -4.05
C SER A 95 -11.49 15.95 -4.23
N ILE A 96 -10.87 15.60 -5.36
CA ILE A 96 -9.48 15.95 -5.65
C ILE A 96 -9.35 17.46 -5.85
N GLY A 97 -10.28 18.04 -6.60
CA GLY A 97 -10.16 19.44 -7.02
C GLY A 97 -9.07 19.69 -8.04
N ALA A 98 -8.58 20.91 -8.10
CA ALA A 98 -7.58 21.32 -9.10
C ALA A 98 -6.14 20.97 -8.71
N ASP A 99 -5.80 20.97 -7.42
CA ASP A 99 -4.45 20.73 -6.96
C ASP A 99 -4.18 19.22 -6.77
N ARG A 100 -3.57 18.61 -7.77
CA ARG A 100 -3.15 17.21 -7.70
C ARG A 100 -1.87 16.97 -6.90
N ALA A 101 -1.16 18.01 -6.51
CA ALA A 101 -0.01 17.90 -5.63
C ALA A 101 -0.42 17.84 -4.15
N ASP A 102 -1.63 18.26 -3.83
CA ASP A 102 -2.19 18.08 -2.49
C ASP A 102 -2.61 16.62 -2.28
N LEU A 103 -1.79 15.90 -1.51
CA LEU A 103 -2.04 14.50 -1.15
C LEU A 103 -2.85 14.33 0.14
N ARG A 104 -3.23 15.42 0.80
CA ARG A 104 -4.03 15.40 2.03
C ARG A 104 -5.44 14.89 1.75
N VAL A 105 -5.91 13.95 2.57
CA VAL A 105 -7.30 13.49 2.60
C VAL A 105 -7.74 13.41 4.06
N GLY A 106 -8.54 14.36 4.52
CA GLY A 106 -8.88 14.52 5.92
C GLY A 106 -7.62 14.70 6.81
N PRO A 107 -7.48 13.95 7.92
CA PRO A 107 -6.32 14.03 8.79
C PRO A 107 -5.07 13.32 8.23
N ILE A 108 -5.18 12.61 7.10
CA ILE A 108 -4.08 11.85 6.50
C ILE A 108 -3.38 12.75 5.49
N ALA A 109 -2.12 13.11 5.77
CA ALA A 109 -1.39 14.15 5.05
C ALA A 109 0.06 13.73 4.70
N PRO A 110 0.26 12.80 3.76
CA PRO A 110 1.61 12.42 3.35
C PRO A 110 2.27 13.57 2.57
N VAL A 111 3.58 13.67 2.74
CA VAL A 111 4.42 14.67 2.06
C VAL A 111 5.59 13.97 1.36
N ILE A 112 5.77 14.23 0.08
CA ILE A 112 6.94 13.80 -0.68
C ILE A 112 8.07 14.80 -0.39
N VAL A 113 8.96 14.47 0.55
CA VAL A 113 10.08 15.34 0.92
C VAL A 113 11.14 15.34 -0.18
N ARG A 114 11.48 14.14 -0.67
CA ARG A 114 12.38 13.95 -1.80
C ARG A 114 11.96 12.75 -2.62
N GLY A 115 11.55 12.97 -3.85
CA GLY A 115 11.08 11.90 -4.75
C GLY A 115 12.07 10.73 -4.85
N LEU A 116 11.56 9.49 -4.79
CA LEU A 116 12.31 8.23 -4.78
C LEU A 116 13.29 8.06 -3.62
N ARG A 117 13.15 8.83 -2.54
CA ARG A 117 14.07 8.78 -1.39
C ARG A 117 13.40 8.93 -0.05
N GLU A 118 12.56 9.95 0.12
CA GLU A 118 12.05 10.31 1.44
C GLU A 118 10.62 10.80 1.36
N TRP A 119 9.80 10.20 2.18
CA TRP A 119 8.42 10.59 2.41
C TRP A 119 8.19 10.83 3.89
N ARG A 120 7.34 11.78 4.20
CA ARG A 120 6.81 11.98 5.54
C ARG A 120 5.33 11.62 5.52
N TYR A 121 4.95 10.64 6.32
CA TYR A 121 3.57 10.22 6.51
C TYR A 121 3.05 10.85 7.79
N VAL A 122 2.01 11.65 7.67
CA VAL A 122 1.39 12.36 8.79
C VAL A 122 -0.05 11.89 8.95
N LEU A 123 -0.41 11.53 10.16
CA LEU A 123 -1.79 11.40 10.60
C LEU A 123 -2.00 12.42 11.70
N GLU A 124 -2.81 13.43 11.43
CA GLU A 124 -3.15 14.46 12.41
C GLU A 124 -4.05 13.90 13.51
N PRO A 125 -4.08 14.52 14.70
CA PRO A 125 -5.01 14.15 15.76
C PRO A 125 -6.45 14.07 15.24
N ASN A 126 -7.18 13.05 15.68
CA ASN A 126 -8.53 12.75 15.20
C ASN A 126 -9.37 12.08 16.30
N ASP A 127 -10.64 11.86 16.02
CA ASP A 127 -11.61 11.35 16.99
C ASP A 127 -11.34 9.89 17.43
N TRP A 128 -10.51 9.15 16.69
CA TRP A 128 -10.17 7.75 16.99
C TRP A 128 -8.91 7.60 17.85
N GLY A 129 -8.31 8.73 18.27
CA GLY A 129 -7.23 8.74 19.26
C GLY A 129 -5.91 8.17 18.75
N ILE A 130 -5.65 8.19 17.46
CA ILE A 130 -4.35 7.86 16.87
C ILE A 130 -3.81 9.06 16.08
N SER A 131 -2.51 9.31 16.20
CA SER A 131 -1.81 10.27 15.36
C SER A 131 -0.36 9.85 15.19
N TYR A 132 0.30 10.31 14.13
CA TYR A 132 1.71 10.03 13.92
C TYR A 132 2.37 11.03 12.98
N GLU A 133 3.68 11.13 13.10
CA GLU A 133 4.56 11.68 12.08
C GLU A 133 5.72 10.71 11.87
N LEU A 134 5.75 10.09 10.71
CA LEU A 134 6.73 9.06 10.33
C LEU A 134 7.50 9.51 9.10
N THR A 135 8.81 9.52 9.19
CA THR A 135 9.70 9.71 8.05
C THR A 135 10.17 8.36 7.54
N PHE A 136 9.86 8.09 6.29
CA PHE A 136 10.31 6.89 5.56
C PHE A 136 11.47 7.28 4.65
N THR A 137 12.63 6.65 4.83
CA THR A 137 13.82 6.87 4.01
C THR A 137 14.20 5.60 3.28
N ASP A 138 14.10 5.61 1.94
CA ASP A 138 14.41 4.43 1.11
C ASP A 138 15.88 4.00 1.27
N THR A 139 16.09 2.72 1.53
CA THR A 139 17.41 2.06 1.62
C THR A 139 17.75 1.22 0.40
N THR A 140 16.77 0.95 -0.46
CA THR A 140 16.97 0.27 -1.75
C THR A 140 16.65 1.19 -2.92
N ARG A 141 17.26 0.92 -4.08
CA ARG A 141 16.91 1.62 -5.32
C ARG A 141 15.54 1.13 -5.80
N GLN A 142 14.63 2.06 -6.04
CA GLN A 142 13.37 1.75 -6.71
C GLN A 142 13.65 1.40 -8.18
N ILE A 143 12.94 0.39 -8.65
CA ILE A 143 13.03 -0.06 -10.04
C ILE A 143 11.64 0.01 -10.64
N PHE A 144 11.54 0.69 -11.75
CA PHE A 144 10.29 0.81 -12.48
C PHE A 144 9.75 -0.59 -12.83
N ARG A 145 8.52 -0.83 -12.45
CA ARG A 145 7.78 -2.01 -12.88
C ARG A 145 7.20 -1.73 -14.25
N GLU A 146 7.66 -2.49 -15.25
CA GLU A 146 7.11 -2.41 -16.60
C GLU A 146 5.58 -2.58 -16.57
N PRO A 147 4.86 -1.87 -17.44
CA PRO A 147 3.42 -1.98 -17.53
C PRO A 147 2.98 -3.43 -17.68
N LEU A 148 2.26 -3.92 -16.69
CA LEU A 148 1.59 -5.22 -16.79
C LEU A 148 0.29 -4.98 -17.56
N SER A 149 0.25 -5.40 -18.80
CA SER A 149 -1.00 -5.53 -19.54
C SER A 149 -1.75 -6.74 -18.99
N ASN A 150 -2.91 -6.54 -18.38
CA ASN A 150 -3.80 -7.62 -17.96
C ASN A 150 -4.56 -8.26 -19.14
N SER A 151 -4.02 -8.20 -20.34
CA SER A 151 -4.56 -8.87 -21.52
C SER A 151 -4.33 -10.38 -21.49
N ALA A 152 -4.67 -11.03 -20.38
CA ALA A 152 -4.74 -12.50 -20.34
C ALA A 152 -5.73 -13.00 -21.39
N ALA A 153 -5.41 -14.11 -22.04
CA ALA A 153 -6.33 -14.77 -22.95
C ALA A 153 -7.69 -14.96 -22.27
N GLY A 154 -8.75 -14.43 -22.88
CA GLY A 154 -10.11 -14.44 -22.31
C GLY A 154 -10.56 -13.12 -21.67
N THR A 155 -9.73 -12.09 -21.61
CA THR A 155 -10.16 -10.75 -21.18
C THR A 155 -11.17 -10.16 -22.20
N PRO A 156 -12.33 -9.67 -21.75
CA PRO A 156 -13.30 -9.04 -22.64
C PRO A 156 -12.69 -7.89 -23.46
N PRO A 157 -13.14 -7.66 -24.70
CA PRO A 157 -12.56 -6.65 -25.59
C PRO A 157 -12.40 -5.24 -25.00
N GLY A 158 -13.30 -4.81 -24.11
CA GLY A 158 -13.25 -3.51 -23.44
C GLY A 158 -12.22 -3.37 -22.30
N ARG A 159 -11.56 -4.47 -21.90
CA ARG A 159 -10.56 -4.48 -20.82
C ARG A 159 -9.14 -4.78 -21.29
N ARG A 160 -8.90 -4.83 -22.58
CA ARG A 160 -7.59 -5.21 -23.16
C ARG A 160 -6.50 -4.18 -22.93
N ASN A 161 -6.83 -2.99 -22.44
CA ASN A 161 -5.90 -1.89 -22.22
C ASN A 161 -5.67 -1.60 -20.73
N ASP A 162 -5.99 -2.52 -19.84
CA ASP A 162 -5.68 -2.37 -18.43
C ASP A 162 -4.17 -2.39 -18.24
N VAL A 163 -3.60 -1.26 -17.90
CA VAL A 163 -2.17 -1.07 -17.70
C VAL A 163 -1.95 -0.64 -16.25
N THR A 164 -1.10 -1.36 -15.56
CA THR A 164 -0.63 -1.00 -14.23
C THR A 164 0.88 -0.90 -14.24
N SER A 165 1.40 0.23 -13.81
CA SER A 165 2.82 0.47 -13.61
C SER A 165 3.08 0.85 -12.16
N GLY A 166 4.34 0.90 -11.77
CA GLY A 166 4.69 1.31 -10.42
C GLY A 166 6.16 1.10 -10.08
N PHE A 167 6.44 1.24 -8.82
CA PHE A 167 7.71 0.87 -8.21
C PHE A 167 7.49 0.55 -6.73
N GLU A 168 8.41 -0.18 -6.16
CA GLU A 168 8.44 -0.55 -4.76
C GLU A 168 9.74 -0.05 -4.11
N GLY A 169 9.71 0.14 -2.79
CA GLY A 169 10.87 0.54 -2.00
C GLY A 169 10.84 -0.06 -0.61
N PHE A 170 12.04 -0.26 -0.07
CA PHE A 170 12.26 -0.56 1.34
C PHE A 170 12.98 0.59 2.00
N GLY A 171 12.71 0.80 3.30
CA GLY A 171 13.31 1.90 4.00
C GLY A 171 13.32 1.74 5.50
N GLU A 172 14.13 2.59 6.11
CA GLU A 172 14.08 2.86 7.54
C GLU A 172 12.93 3.81 7.82
N VAL A 173 12.31 3.64 8.99
CA VAL A 173 11.22 4.48 9.45
C VAL A 173 11.62 5.11 10.79
N SER A 174 11.44 6.41 10.91
CA SER A 174 11.69 7.15 12.13
C SER A 174 10.55 8.11 12.43
N GLY A 175 10.42 8.52 13.68
CA GLY A 175 9.38 9.45 14.12
C GLY A 175 8.62 8.92 15.31
N TRP A 176 7.35 9.23 15.39
CA TRP A 176 6.53 8.90 16.55
C TRP A 176 5.09 8.54 16.18
N ILE A 177 4.47 7.79 17.07
CA ILE A 177 3.05 7.40 17.01
C ILE A 177 2.44 7.68 18.38
N ASP A 178 1.29 8.33 18.41
CA ASP A 178 0.47 8.47 19.62
C ASP A 178 -0.78 7.59 19.47
N VAL A 179 -1.05 6.80 20.48
CA VAL A 179 -2.24 5.95 20.55
C VAL A 179 -2.95 6.20 21.87
N HIS A 180 -4.04 6.97 21.81
CA HIS A 180 -4.84 7.37 22.98
C HIS A 180 -4.03 8.07 24.08
N GLY A 181 -3.07 8.91 23.70
CA GLY A 181 -2.19 9.66 24.61
C GLY A 181 -0.96 8.89 25.09
N GLU A 182 -0.77 7.65 24.64
CA GLU A 182 0.48 6.91 24.84
C GLU A 182 1.36 7.08 23.61
N ARG A 183 2.58 7.60 23.81
CA ARG A 183 3.53 7.89 22.75
C ARG A 183 4.56 6.80 22.58
N PHE A 184 4.75 6.37 21.35
CA PHE A 184 5.73 5.39 20.93
C PHE A 184 6.71 6.03 19.94
N GLU A 185 8.00 5.73 20.11
CA GLU A 185 9.04 6.21 19.21
C GLU A 185 9.38 5.12 18.17
N MET A 186 9.39 5.51 16.91
CA MET A 186 9.91 4.71 15.82
C MET A 186 11.40 5.10 15.64
N GLY A 187 12.26 4.31 16.25
CA GLY A 187 13.71 4.54 16.32
C GLY A 187 14.53 3.58 15.46
N PRO A 188 15.83 3.50 15.70
CA PRO A 188 16.72 2.58 14.98
C PRO A 188 16.22 1.14 14.99
N GLY A 189 16.19 0.50 13.83
CA GLY A 189 15.62 -0.85 13.63
C GLY A 189 14.15 -0.85 13.24
N SER A 190 13.45 0.29 13.31
CA SER A 190 12.13 0.42 12.68
C SER A 190 12.29 0.48 11.17
N ALA A 191 11.47 -0.29 10.46
CA ALA A 191 11.57 -0.44 9.01
C ALA A 191 10.21 -0.58 8.36
N GLY A 192 10.19 -0.46 7.06
CA GLY A 192 8.96 -0.62 6.29
C GLY A 192 9.20 -0.81 4.81
N THR A 193 8.09 -0.97 4.12
CA THR A 193 8.04 -1.01 2.67
C THR A 193 6.97 -0.08 2.15
N ARG A 194 7.15 0.43 0.95
CA ARG A 194 6.18 1.27 0.27
C ARG A 194 6.07 0.94 -1.20
N ASP A 195 4.94 1.26 -1.79
CA ASP A 195 4.77 1.23 -3.24
C ASP A 195 4.12 2.53 -3.77
N ARG A 196 4.31 2.72 -5.06
CA ARG A 196 3.55 3.63 -5.91
C ARG A 196 3.06 2.86 -7.11
N HIS A 197 1.75 2.88 -7.33
CA HIS A 197 1.14 2.29 -8.51
C HIS A 197 0.22 3.30 -9.19
N TRP A 198 0.16 3.23 -10.53
CA TRP A 198 -0.74 4.03 -11.36
C TRP A 198 -1.18 3.24 -12.58
N GLY A 199 -2.26 3.65 -13.19
CA GLY A 199 -2.80 3.02 -14.41
C GLY A 199 -4.30 2.93 -14.44
N THR A 200 -4.83 1.90 -15.11
CA THR A 200 -6.26 1.61 -15.25
C THR A 200 -6.63 0.18 -14.86
N GLY A 201 -5.68 -0.60 -14.41
CA GLY A 201 -5.80 -2.05 -14.20
C GLY A 201 -6.49 -2.48 -12.91
N ARG A 202 -6.96 -1.55 -12.07
CA ARG A 202 -7.65 -1.85 -10.82
C ARG A 202 -9.13 -1.56 -10.91
N GLY A 203 -9.93 -2.39 -10.25
CA GLY A 203 -11.36 -2.13 -10.11
C GLY A 203 -11.61 -0.84 -9.32
N VAL A 204 -12.55 -0.05 -9.76
CA VAL A 204 -13.05 1.14 -9.09
C VAL A 204 -14.53 0.92 -8.82
N GLY A 205 -14.96 1.21 -7.58
CA GLY A 205 -16.38 1.24 -7.25
C GLY A 205 -17.07 -0.12 -7.26
N GLY A 206 -16.49 -1.15 -6.65
CA GLY A 206 -17.20 -2.40 -6.53
C GLY A 206 -16.44 -3.51 -5.82
N PRO A 207 -17.13 -4.60 -5.47
CA PRO A 207 -16.54 -5.74 -4.79
C PRO A 207 -15.50 -6.49 -5.65
N ALA A 208 -15.15 -5.99 -6.83
CA ALA A 208 -14.17 -6.61 -7.73
C ALA A 208 -12.73 -6.53 -7.18
N MET A 209 -12.47 -5.62 -6.26
CA MET A 209 -11.27 -5.63 -5.41
C MET A 209 -11.51 -6.44 -4.14
N SER A 210 -12.75 -6.87 -3.94
CA SER A 210 -13.00 -7.86 -2.92
C SER A 210 -12.13 -9.06 -3.28
N LEU A 211 -11.51 -9.46 -2.41
CA LEU A 211 -10.49 -10.43 -2.12
C LEU A 211 -10.62 -11.79 -2.79
N GLY A 212 -11.78 -12.16 -3.27
CA GLY A 212 -11.99 -13.28 -4.18
C GLY A 212 -11.71 -12.95 -5.65
N GLY A 213 -11.32 -11.71 -5.97
CA GLY A 213 -11.00 -11.34 -7.34
C GLY A 213 -9.76 -12.05 -7.85
N ARG A 214 -9.86 -12.66 -9.00
CA ARG A 214 -8.79 -13.42 -9.69
C ARG A 214 -7.48 -12.63 -9.89
N LEU A 215 -7.50 -11.32 -9.68
CA LEU A 215 -6.34 -10.43 -9.79
C LEU A 215 -5.24 -10.73 -8.76
N HIS A 216 -5.60 -11.26 -7.60
CA HIS A 216 -4.65 -11.51 -6.53
C HIS A 216 -4.26 -12.99 -6.35
N VAL A 217 -4.83 -13.89 -7.12
CA VAL A 217 -4.50 -15.32 -7.07
C VAL A 217 -3.00 -15.61 -7.32
N GLY A 218 -2.31 -14.73 -8.01
CA GLY A 218 -0.86 -14.82 -8.23
C GLY A 218 -0.02 -14.16 -7.14
N THR A 219 -0.62 -13.35 -6.26
CA THR A 219 0.08 -12.54 -5.26
C THR A 219 -0.15 -12.99 -3.82
N ASN A 220 -0.91 -14.05 -3.61
CA ASN A 220 -1.08 -14.64 -2.29
C ASN A 220 0.26 -15.08 -1.71
N GLY A 221 0.56 -14.60 -0.51
CA GLY A 221 1.81 -14.87 0.15
C GLY A 221 2.96 -14.01 -0.39
N ASN A 222 2.74 -12.73 -0.60
CA ASN A 222 3.81 -11.78 -0.83
C ASN A 222 4.61 -11.57 0.45
N ALA A 223 5.92 -11.51 0.31
CA ALA A 223 6.81 -11.18 1.39
C ALA A 223 7.42 -9.81 1.16
N PHE A 224 7.53 -9.05 2.24
CA PHE A 224 8.23 -7.77 2.28
C PHE A 224 9.23 -7.85 3.43
N VAL A 225 10.47 -8.22 3.12
CA VAL A 225 11.50 -8.46 4.13
C VAL A 225 12.86 -7.98 3.66
N ALA A 226 13.55 -7.25 4.53
CA ALA A 226 14.88 -6.73 4.28
C ALA A 226 15.91 -7.41 5.19
N PHE A 227 16.87 -8.13 4.58
CA PHE A 227 18.09 -8.56 5.21
C PHE A 227 19.21 -7.55 4.89
N PRO A 228 20.33 -7.59 5.63
CA PRO A 228 21.43 -6.64 5.40
C PRO A 228 22.01 -6.67 3.97
N ASP A 229 21.96 -7.81 3.32
CA ASP A 229 22.58 -8.07 2.01
C ASP A 229 21.60 -8.06 0.84
N TRP A 230 20.29 -8.21 1.09
CA TRP A 230 19.23 -8.12 0.08
C TRP A 230 17.85 -7.99 0.71
N THR A 231 16.89 -7.67 -0.15
CA THR A 231 15.50 -7.42 0.23
C THR A 231 14.57 -8.13 -0.73
N ILE A 232 13.55 -8.83 -0.22
CA ILE A 232 12.46 -9.38 -1.03
C ILE A 232 11.26 -8.44 -0.97
N TRP A 233 10.74 -8.10 -2.13
CA TRP A 233 9.45 -7.47 -2.30
C TRP A 233 8.62 -8.27 -3.32
N GLY A 234 7.65 -9.04 -2.82
CA GLY A 234 6.78 -9.85 -3.65
C GLY A 234 7.54 -10.84 -4.54
N ASP A 235 7.60 -10.55 -5.83
CA ASP A 235 8.23 -11.38 -6.84
C ASP A 235 9.66 -10.93 -7.24
N ARG A 236 10.28 -10.05 -6.44
CA ARG A 236 11.59 -9.46 -6.74
C ARG A 236 12.52 -9.44 -5.54
N LEU A 237 13.81 -9.58 -5.85
CA LEU A 237 14.92 -9.38 -4.93
C LEU A 237 15.63 -8.07 -5.28
N TYR A 238 15.80 -7.20 -4.31
CA TYR A 238 16.49 -5.92 -4.43
C TYR A 238 17.79 -5.93 -3.63
N TYR A 239 18.74 -5.11 -4.05
CA TYR A 239 20.02 -4.94 -3.35
C TYR A 239 20.10 -3.56 -2.70
N PRO A 240 20.79 -3.43 -1.54
CA PRO A 240 20.97 -2.15 -0.86
C PRO A 240 21.67 -1.11 -1.74
N PHE A 241 21.52 0.16 -1.40
CA PHE A 241 22.28 1.22 -2.05
C PHE A 241 23.79 0.99 -1.87
N GLY A 242 24.54 1.17 -2.96
CA GLY A 242 25.98 0.99 -2.97
C GLY A 242 26.46 -0.44 -3.23
N ASP A 243 25.57 -1.43 -3.25
CA ASP A 243 25.92 -2.79 -3.67
C ASP A 243 26.39 -2.80 -5.13
N ALA A 244 27.41 -3.59 -5.42
CA ALA A 244 27.94 -3.76 -6.78
C ALA A 244 26.92 -4.42 -7.72
N ARG A 245 26.04 -5.26 -7.19
CA ARG A 245 24.91 -5.84 -7.90
C ARG A 245 23.87 -4.74 -8.17
N LYS A 246 23.60 -4.47 -9.42
CA LYS A 246 22.66 -3.41 -9.83
C LYS A 246 21.36 -4.01 -10.31
N GLY A 247 20.25 -3.31 -10.02
CA GLY A 247 18.94 -3.72 -10.49
C GLY A 247 18.21 -4.62 -9.49
N CYS A 248 17.41 -5.55 -10.00
CA CYS A 248 16.70 -6.55 -9.21
C CYS A 248 16.77 -7.93 -9.89
N ALA A 249 16.68 -8.97 -9.09
CA ALA A 249 16.45 -10.32 -9.57
C ALA A 249 14.96 -10.67 -9.48
N LYS A 250 14.48 -11.52 -10.39
CA LYS A 250 13.11 -12.05 -10.31
C LYS A 250 13.09 -13.30 -9.43
N VAL A 251 12.01 -13.43 -8.67
CA VAL A 251 11.70 -14.68 -7.97
C VAL A 251 11.16 -15.68 -8.99
N LEU A 252 11.78 -16.86 -9.06
CA LEU A 252 11.39 -17.94 -9.96
C LEU A 252 10.74 -19.08 -9.15
N LYS A 253 9.44 -19.33 -9.38
CA LYS A 253 8.71 -20.48 -8.82
C LYS A 253 8.95 -20.68 -7.31
N PRO A 254 8.56 -19.77 -6.45
CA PRO A 254 8.64 -19.97 -5.01
C PRO A 254 7.74 -21.14 -4.60
N THR A 255 8.19 -21.93 -3.63
CA THR A 255 7.36 -22.95 -2.98
C THR A 255 7.00 -22.47 -1.59
N ARG A 256 5.78 -22.73 -1.15
CA ARG A 256 5.24 -22.22 0.11
C ARG A 256 4.57 -23.36 0.87
N ARG A 257 4.90 -23.48 2.14
CA ARG A 257 4.16 -24.27 3.12
C ARG A 257 3.68 -23.31 4.19
N LEU A 258 2.37 -23.18 4.36
CA LEU A 258 1.77 -22.17 5.21
C LEU A 258 0.85 -22.82 6.24
N ARG A 259 0.77 -22.23 7.42
CA ARG A 259 -0.14 -22.60 8.48
C ARG A 259 -1.05 -21.43 8.83
N PHE A 260 -2.32 -21.75 9.07
CA PHE A 260 -3.36 -20.82 9.47
C PHE A 260 -3.98 -21.27 10.78
N GLU A 261 -4.42 -20.33 11.60
CA GLU A 261 -5.19 -20.59 12.83
C GLU A 261 -6.54 -21.24 12.44
N PRO A 262 -6.90 -22.43 12.98
CA PRO A 262 -8.07 -23.19 12.49
C PRO A 262 -9.38 -22.44 12.55
N ASP A 263 -9.63 -21.69 13.65
CA ASP A 263 -10.92 -21.03 13.89
C ASP A 263 -11.09 -19.73 13.13
N THR A 264 -10.00 -18.99 12.88
CA THR A 264 -10.03 -17.66 12.28
C THR A 264 -9.51 -17.65 10.85
N GLN A 265 -8.76 -18.69 10.48
CA GLN A 265 -8.04 -18.77 9.21
C GLN A 265 -7.03 -17.60 9.04
N ILE A 266 -6.50 -17.09 10.13
CA ILE A 266 -5.43 -16.09 10.13
C ILE A 266 -4.09 -16.83 10.04
N PHE A 267 -3.19 -16.30 9.19
CA PHE A 267 -1.83 -16.81 9.03
C PHE A 267 -1.08 -16.84 10.36
N THR A 268 -0.32 -17.90 10.62
CA THR A 268 0.49 -18.06 11.83
C THR A 268 1.96 -18.25 11.53
N GLU A 269 2.27 -19.09 10.55
CA GLU A 269 3.65 -19.34 10.14
C GLU A 269 3.73 -19.83 8.70
N GLY A 270 4.90 -19.74 8.10
CA GLY A 270 5.16 -20.24 6.76
C GLY A 270 6.62 -20.49 6.48
N ILE A 271 6.90 -21.48 5.67
CA ILE A 271 8.21 -21.72 5.09
C ILE A 271 8.13 -21.46 3.60
N VAL A 272 8.95 -20.54 3.11
CA VAL A 272 8.97 -20.17 1.70
C VAL A 272 10.37 -20.37 1.14
N SER A 273 10.48 -21.23 0.16
CA SER A 273 11.74 -21.47 -0.57
C SER A 273 11.72 -20.63 -1.84
N TYR A 274 12.70 -19.78 -2.00
CA TYR A 274 12.89 -18.90 -3.14
C TYR A 274 14.01 -19.39 -4.05
N ARG A 275 13.81 -19.18 -5.32
CA ARG A 275 14.86 -19.28 -6.33
C ARG A 275 14.82 -18.00 -7.16
N PHE A 276 15.98 -17.37 -7.30
CA PHE A 276 16.11 -16.10 -8.03
C PHE A 276 16.68 -16.28 -9.42
N SER A 277 16.41 -15.34 -10.31
CA SER A 277 16.92 -15.37 -11.69
C SER A 277 18.45 -15.26 -11.78
N THR A 278 19.10 -14.81 -10.71
CA THR A 278 20.57 -14.81 -10.55
C THR A 278 21.17 -16.19 -10.22
N GLY A 279 20.30 -17.18 -9.91
CA GLY A 279 20.71 -18.52 -9.45
C GLY A 279 20.80 -18.65 -7.94
N GLU A 280 20.75 -17.57 -7.19
CA GLU A 280 20.67 -17.58 -5.73
C GLU A 280 19.40 -18.30 -5.25
N LYS A 281 19.47 -18.84 -4.04
CA LYS A 281 18.35 -19.52 -3.36
C LYS A 281 18.30 -19.03 -1.93
N ALA A 282 17.10 -19.00 -1.35
CA ALA A 282 16.88 -18.76 0.07
C ALA A 282 15.70 -19.58 0.54
N GLU A 283 15.75 -20.06 1.76
CA GLU A 283 14.59 -20.56 2.48
C GLU A 283 14.36 -19.66 3.68
N LEU A 284 13.14 -19.16 3.80
CA LEU A 284 12.75 -18.23 4.85
C LEU A 284 11.63 -18.84 5.67
N HIS A 285 11.79 -18.84 6.98
CA HIS A 285 10.76 -19.19 7.95
C HIS A 285 10.12 -17.91 8.51
N TYR A 286 8.83 -17.79 8.34
CA TYR A 286 8.00 -16.67 8.80
C TYR A 286 7.18 -17.10 10.00
N GLU A 287 7.35 -16.46 11.13
CA GLU A 287 6.55 -16.68 12.34
C GLU A 287 5.84 -15.38 12.69
N LYS A 288 4.51 -15.39 12.65
CA LYS A 288 3.70 -14.21 12.97
C LYS A 288 3.89 -13.81 14.44
N ILE A 289 4.11 -12.52 14.68
CA ILE A 289 4.27 -11.97 16.02
C ILE A 289 2.89 -11.65 16.62
N GLY A 290 2.45 -12.48 17.56
CA GLY A 290 1.21 -12.25 18.32
C GLY A 290 0.04 -11.85 17.43
N GLN A 291 -0.63 -10.74 17.76
CA GLN A 291 -1.74 -10.18 16.98
C GLN A 291 -1.31 -8.96 16.13
N GLN A 292 -0.03 -8.90 15.77
CA GLN A 292 0.53 -7.81 14.97
C GLN A 292 0.21 -8.00 13.48
N THR A 293 -0.99 -7.58 13.11
CA THR A 293 -1.50 -7.60 11.74
C THR A 293 -2.18 -6.28 11.45
N ALA A 294 -1.89 -5.68 10.30
CA ALA A 294 -2.70 -4.61 9.74
C ALA A 294 -3.71 -5.23 8.77
N PHE A 295 -4.98 -5.18 9.12
CA PHE A 295 -6.06 -5.66 8.26
C PHE A 295 -6.48 -4.56 7.30
N LEU A 296 -6.01 -4.63 6.05
CA LEU A 296 -6.26 -3.59 5.04
C LEU A 296 -7.74 -3.51 4.63
N ARG A 297 -8.54 -4.50 5.00
CA ARG A 297 -10.00 -4.40 4.88
C ARG A 297 -10.57 -3.25 5.71
N CYS A 298 -9.96 -2.92 6.85
CA CYS A 298 -10.31 -1.73 7.64
C CYS A 298 -9.83 -0.42 6.98
N GLY A 299 -8.96 -0.50 6.00
CA GLY A 299 -8.63 0.58 5.07
C GLY A 299 -9.60 0.60 3.88
N MET A 300 -9.06 0.59 2.65
CA MET A 300 -9.84 0.68 1.42
C MET A 300 -9.92 -0.65 0.64
N TYR A 301 -9.40 -1.74 1.21
CA TYR A 301 -9.31 -3.02 0.51
C TYR A 301 -10.44 -3.96 0.92
N GLY A 302 -11.54 -3.93 0.19
CA GLY A 302 -12.62 -4.89 0.36
C GLY A 302 -13.83 -4.41 1.15
N GLY A 303 -14.00 -3.10 1.24
CA GLY A 303 -15.09 -2.46 1.98
C GLY A 303 -14.84 -2.38 3.48
N THR A 304 -15.59 -1.55 4.15
CA THR A 304 -15.56 -1.43 5.60
C THR A 304 -16.37 -2.54 6.24
N PRO A 305 -16.04 -2.99 7.46
CA PRO A 305 -16.92 -3.89 8.20
C PRO A 305 -18.32 -3.26 8.34
N GLY A 306 -19.30 -3.84 7.66
CA GLY A 306 -20.67 -3.33 7.65
C GLY A 306 -20.98 -2.19 6.66
N GLY A 307 -20.03 -1.79 5.82
CA GLY A 307 -20.20 -0.76 4.78
C GLY A 307 -19.91 -1.26 3.36
N ASP A 308 -20.48 -0.58 2.39
CA ASP A 308 -20.33 -0.85 0.96
C ASP A 308 -19.24 0.02 0.30
N ILE A 309 -18.35 0.62 1.10
CA ILE A 309 -17.32 1.54 0.60
C ILE A 309 -16.13 0.72 0.10
N HIS A 310 -15.88 0.79 -1.20
CA HIS A 310 -14.77 0.17 -1.90
C HIS A 310 -13.88 1.24 -2.52
N GLN A 311 -12.66 0.87 -2.90
CA GLN A 311 -11.73 1.76 -3.59
C GLN A 311 -12.40 2.49 -4.77
N GLY A 312 -12.38 3.83 -4.73
CA GLY A 312 -12.99 4.70 -5.73
C GLY A 312 -14.52 4.60 -5.82
N GLY A 313 -15.18 3.92 -4.89
CA GLY A 313 -16.62 3.73 -4.89
C GLY A 313 -17.42 4.76 -4.09
N TYR A 314 -16.75 5.51 -3.23
CA TYR A 314 -17.43 6.55 -2.45
C TYR A 314 -17.64 7.80 -3.32
N ASP A 315 -18.87 8.26 -3.43
CA ASP A 315 -19.29 9.44 -4.22
C ASP A 315 -20.04 10.50 -3.39
N GLY A 316 -20.02 10.36 -2.06
CA GLY A 316 -20.62 11.29 -1.12
C GLY A 316 -19.77 12.55 -0.86
N PRO A 317 -20.20 13.39 0.10
CA PRO A 317 -19.45 14.56 0.55
C PRO A 317 -18.13 14.15 1.22
N ASP A 318 -17.23 15.12 1.43
CA ASP A 318 -16.01 14.89 2.19
C ASP A 318 -16.33 14.30 3.56
N MET A 319 -15.64 13.22 3.90
CA MET A 319 -15.95 12.44 5.08
C MET A 319 -14.67 11.83 5.69
N THR A 320 -14.68 11.73 7.01
CA THR A 320 -13.71 10.92 7.76
C THR A 320 -14.44 9.98 8.69
N GLU A 321 -14.06 8.73 8.72
CA GLU A 321 -14.59 7.71 9.61
C GLU A 321 -13.48 6.81 10.16
N GLY A 322 -13.79 6.02 11.18
CA GLY A 322 -12.80 5.09 11.73
C GLY A 322 -13.41 4.13 12.74
N GLU A 323 -12.56 3.22 13.20
CA GLU A 323 -12.93 2.19 14.16
C GLU A 323 -11.72 1.73 14.97
N THR A 324 -11.98 1.24 16.20
CA THR A 324 -10.98 0.57 17.04
C THR A 324 -11.44 -0.84 17.34
N LEU A 325 -10.59 -1.80 17.08
CA LEU A 325 -10.86 -3.23 17.18
C LEU A 325 -9.91 -3.89 18.17
N ASP A 326 -10.44 -4.84 18.93
CA ASP A 326 -9.67 -5.73 19.80
C ASP A 326 -9.39 -7.05 19.07
N LEU A 327 -8.17 -7.18 18.55
CA LEU A 327 -7.73 -8.36 17.79
C LEU A 327 -7.42 -9.57 18.69
N THR A 328 -7.47 -9.44 20.01
CA THR A 328 -7.37 -10.60 20.91
C THR A 328 -8.59 -11.51 20.79
N ARG A 329 -9.71 -10.96 20.30
CA ARG A 329 -10.96 -11.70 20.09
C ARG A 329 -10.97 -12.38 18.72
N PRO A 330 -11.13 -13.73 18.66
CA PRO A 330 -11.15 -14.46 17.39
C PRO A 330 -12.22 -13.96 16.41
N GLN A 331 -13.42 -13.64 16.91
CA GLN A 331 -14.55 -13.18 16.09
C GLN A 331 -14.22 -11.85 15.39
N THR A 332 -13.49 -10.96 16.07
CA THR A 332 -13.04 -9.70 15.49
C THR A 332 -12.10 -9.98 14.32
N ARG A 333 -11.08 -10.82 14.51
CA ARG A 333 -10.13 -11.18 13.47
C ARG A 333 -10.80 -11.81 12.25
N THR A 334 -11.73 -12.75 12.50
CA THR A 334 -12.51 -13.38 11.42
C THR A 334 -13.32 -12.36 10.62
N GLY A 335 -13.90 -11.36 11.31
CA GLY A 335 -14.72 -10.33 10.68
C GLY A 335 -13.95 -9.37 9.77
N VAL A 336 -12.66 -9.15 10.02
CA VAL A 336 -11.85 -8.15 9.31
C VAL A 336 -10.77 -8.74 8.42
N ARG A 337 -10.58 -10.06 8.45
CA ARG A 337 -9.61 -10.71 7.57
C ARG A 337 -9.91 -10.43 6.11
N GLY A 338 -8.87 -10.38 5.33
CA GLY A 338 -9.02 -10.05 3.92
C GLY A 338 -7.69 -9.95 3.23
N LEU A 339 -7.20 -8.76 2.99
CA LEU A 339 -5.83 -8.47 2.64
C LEU A 339 -5.11 -8.07 3.93
N ASP A 340 -4.25 -8.96 4.41
CA ASP A 340 -3.71 -8.92 5.76
C ASP A 340 -2.20 -8.81 5.72
N GLU A 341 -1.65 -7.77 6.38
CA GLU A 341 -0.22 -7.54 6.52
C GLU A 341 0.24 -8.06 7.88
N HIS A 342 0.76 -9.27 7.92
CA HIS A 342 1.22 -9.91 9.15
C HIS A 342 2.66 -9.54 9.45
N LEU A 343 2.93 -8.93 10.59
CA LEU A 343 4.29 -8.77 11.07
C LEU A 343 4.83 -10.12 11.54
N CYS A 344 5.98 -10.49 11.01
CA CYS A 344 6.64 -11.76 11.26
C CYS A 344 8.07 -11.56 11.73
N ARG A 345 8.53 -12.47 12.58
CA ARG A 345 9.94 -12.80 12.66
C ARG A 345 10.27 -13.67 11.44
N VAL A 346 11.27 -13.25 10.70
CA VAL A 346 11.69 -13.95 9.47
C VAL A 346 13.11 -14.45 9.66
N THR A 347 13.28 -15.76 9.63
CA THR A 347 14.58 -16.42 9.82
C THR A 347 15.02 -17.09 8.53
N ARG A 348 16.24 -16.80 8.11
CA ARG A 348 16.90 -17.39 6.96
C ARG A 348 17.61 -18.69 7.38
N ASP A 349 17.88 -19.57 6.43
CA ASP A 349 18.57 -20.86 6.61
C ASP A 349 19.95 -20.76 7.28
N ASP A 350 20.65 -19.62 7.21
CA ASP A 350 21.88 -19.35 7.92
C ASP A 350 21.69 -18.90 9.40
N GLY A 351 20.45 -18.82 9.87
CA GLY A 351 20.10 -18.39 11.22
C GLY A 351 19.93 -16.88 11.38
N THR A 352 20.18 -16.06 10.36
CA THR A 352 19.92 -14.62 10.40
C THR A 352 18.44 -14.37 10.52
N SER A 353 18.02 -13.53 11.49
CA SER A 353 16.61 -13.23 11.76
C SER A 353 16.36 -11.73 11.75
N VAL A 354 15.30 -11.33 11.08
CA VAL A 354 14.83 -9.94 10.98
C VAL A 354 13.31 -9.86 11.18
N LEU A 355 12.77 -8.66 11.32
CA LEU A 355 11.34 -8.44 11.20
C LEU A 355 10.98 -8.17 9.73
N GLY A 356 9.79 -8.61 9.33
CA GLY A 356 9.27 -8.40 7.99
C GLY A 356 7.79 -8.64 7.92
N ILE A 357 7.20 -8.33 6.80
CA ILE A 357 5.76 -8.50 6.56
C ILE A 357 5.52 -9.71 5.65
N TYR A 358 4.58 -10.55 6.04
CA TYR A 358 4.02 -11.57 5.17
C TYR A 358 2.55 -11.21 4.88
N GLN A 359 2.26 -10.93 3.63
CA GLN A 359 0.93 -10.53 3.18
C GLN A 359 0.13 -11.78 2.77
N THR A 360 -1.07 -11.93 3.32
CA THR A 360 -2.02 -12.94 2.85
C THR A 360 -3.31 -12.29 2.35
N ILE A 361 -4.03 -13.03 1.51
CA ILE A 361 -5.39 -12.70 1.11
C ILE A 361 -6.31 -13.73 1.74
N ASP A 362 -7.61 -13.46 1.79
CA ASP A 362 -8.61 -14.32 2.40
C ASP A 362 -8.28 -15.82 2.21
N PRO A 363 -8.01 -16.57 3.28
CA PRO A 363 -7.55 -17.96 3.22
C PRO A 363 -8.52 -18.91 2.51
N LEU A 364 -9.82 -18.65 2.57
CA LEU A 364 -10.81 -19.47 1.85
C LEU A 364 -10.67 -19.32 0.34
N ALA A 365 -10.42 -18.08 -0.12
CA ALA A 365 -10.07 -17.84 -1.52
C ALA A 365 -8.69 -18.40 -1.85
N TYR A 366 -7.77 -18.36 -0.90
CA TYR A 366 -6.43 -18.90 -1.02
C TYR A 366 -6.46 -20.42 -1.19
N GLU A 367 -7.11 -21.16 -0.32
CA GLU A 367 -7.24 -22.62 -0.40
C GLU A 367 -7.86 -23.05 -1.73
N ALA A 368 -8.99 -22.46 -2.10
CA ALA A 368 -9.66 -22.74 -3.37
C ALA A 368 -8.80 -22.43 -4.60
N CYS A 369 -7.90 -21.46 -4.50
CA CYS A 369 -7.06 -21.02 -5.60
C CYS A 369 -5.71 -21.73 -5.68
N THR A 370 -5.21 -22.26 -4.58
CA THR A 370 -3.87 -22.84 -4.47
C THR A 370 -3.85 -24.36 -4.37
N SER A 371 -4.97 -24.97 -3.99
CA SER A 371 -5.14 -26.42 -3.98
C SER A 371 -4.71 -27.04 -5.31
N GLY A 372 -3.75 -27.97 -5.25
CA GLY A 372 -3.22 -28.66 -6.41
C GLY A 372 -2.29 -27.84 -7.29
N ARG A 373 -1.92 -26.62 -6.90
CA ARG A 373 -0.90 -25.85 -7.63
C ARG A 373 0.51 -26.27 -7.19
N PRO A 374 1.43 -26.55 -8.14
CA PRO A 374 2.81 -26.82 -7.81
C PRO A 374 3.43 -25.63 -7.05
N GLY A 375 4.13 -25.92 -5.94
CA GLY A 375 4.78 -24.90 -5.13
C GLY A 375 3.92 -24.31 -4.00
N TRP A 376 2.71 -24.82 -3.80
CA TRP A 376 1.84 -24.48 -2.70
C TRP A 376 1.47 -25.73 -1.91
N ASP A 377 1.64 -25.65 -0.61
CA ASP A 377 1.34 -26.71 0.32
C ASP A 377 0.97 -26.11 1.68
N PHE A 378 0.21 -26.83 2.49
CA PHE A 378 -0.15 -26.41 3.84
C PHE A 378 0.71 -27.21 4.85
N LEU A 379 1.16 -26.53 5.89
CA LEU A 379 1.90 -27.15 6.99
C LEU A 379 1.00 -28.03 7.84
#